data_39e2963d743b776d1dd6a0a914831f78
#
_entry.id   39e2963d743b776d1dd6a0a914831f78
#
_cell.length_a   1.000
_cell.length_b   1.000
_cell.length_c   1.000
_cell.angle_alpha   90.00
_cell.angle_beta   90.00
_cell.angle_gamma   90.00
#
_symmetry.space_group_name_H-M   'P 1'
#
loop_
_entity.id
_entity.type
_entity.pdbx_description
1 polymer ?
#
loop_
_entity_poly.entity_id
_entity_poly.type
_entity_poly.pdbx_seq_one_letter_code
_entity_poly.pdbx_strand_id
1 'polypeptide(L)'
;MELLPARGETGRIDRYCAEGLLAKVYLTKSGLSGTRNADDLAKAAEYSKDVINNSGRNLLANYSDVFRLANNKNEECLFSWHWSAGRDPWTQQNTLQSDLAMVGFDEFGDCWGGYAGPSVDLQDAFGISALESPETRSDTDTRRKATMMMAGDCLLYTSPSP
;
A
#
# COMPACT_ATOMS: atom_id res chain seq x y z
N MET A 1 4.82 -24.64 -9.87
CA MET A 1 3.91 -23.55 -10.27
C MET A 1 2.95 -23.91 -11.39
N GLU A 2 3.25 -24.91 -12.19
CA GLU A 2 2.36 -25.40 -13.27
C GLU A 2 0.97 -25.86 -12.81
N LEU A 3 0.81 -26.14 -11.52
CA LEU A 3 -0.47 -26.56 -10.93
C LEU A 3 -1.42 -25.40 -10.59
N LEU A 4 -0.95 -24.16 -10.61
CA LEU A 4 -1.77 -23.00 -10.33
C LEU A 4 -2.30 -22.39 -11.64
N PRO A 5 -3.58 -22.00 -11.69
CA PRO A 5 -4.13 -21.33 -12.86
C PRO A 5 -3.46 -19.95 -13.05
N ALA A 6 -3.35 -19.50 -14.29
CA ALA A 6 -2.82 -18.17 -14.61
C ALA A 6 -3.67 -17.03 -13.98
N ARG A 7 -4.98 -17.24 -13.93
CA ARG A 7 -5.92 -16.38 -13.16
C ARG A 7 -6.75 -17.27 -12.24
N GLY A 8 -6.71 -16.98 -10.97
CA GLY A 8 -7.54 -17.63 -9.96
C GLY A 8 -8.92 -16.97 -9.84
N GLU A 9 -9.84 -17.71 -9.23
CA GLU A 9 -11.09 -17.12 -8.75
C GLU A 9 -10.82 -16.12 -7.63
N THR A 10 -11.73 -15.18 -7.43
CA THR A 10 -11.63 -14.19 -6.35
C THR A 10 -11.40 -14.87 -4.99
N GLY A 11 -10.36 -14.47 -4.29
CA GLY A 11 -9.98 -15.03 -2.99
C GLY A 11 -9.09 -16.28 -3.07
N ARG A 12 -8.69 -16.72 -4.26
CA ARG A 12 -7.74 -17.82 -4.46
C ARG A 12 -6.43 -17.32 -5.03
N ILE A 13 -5.36 -18.00 -4.65
CA ILE A 13 -4.01 -17.73 -5.15
C ILE A 13 -3.91 -18.24 -6.59
N ASP A 14 -3.41 -17.41 -7.48
CA ASP A 14 -3.05 -17.78 -8.84
C ASP A 14 -1.51 -17.87 -9.03
N ARG A 15 -1.09 -18.24 -10.24
CA ARG A 15 0.33 -18.40 -10.56
C ARG A 15 1.11 -17.10 -10.34
N TYR A 16 0.57 -15.97 -10.78
CA TYR A 16 1.25 -14.67 -10.66
C TYR A 16 1.32 -14.15 -9.24
N CYS A 17 0.37 -14.51 -8.37
CA CYS A 17 0.50 -14.30 -6.92
C CYS A 17 1.73 -15.02 -6.37
N ALA A 18 1.90 -16.29 -6.73
CA ALA A 18 3.02 -17.11 -6.28
C ALA A 18 4.36 -16.59 -6.83
N GLU A 19 4.41 -16.18 -8.10
CA GLU A 19 5.59 -15.62 -8.73
C GLU A 19 5.99 -14.27 -8.12
N GLY A 20 5.05 -13.38 -7.85
CA GLY A 20 5.30 -12.12 -7.17
C GLY A 20 5.88 -12.32 -5.76
N LEU A 21 5.36 -13.31 -5.03
CA LEU A 21 5.91 -13.67 -3.73
C LEU A 21 7.31 -14.27 -3.84
N LEU A 22 7.56 -15.15 -4.83
CA LEU A 22 8.88 -15.70 -5.09
C LEU A 22 9.90 -14.64 -5.48
N ALA A 23 9.53 -13.67 -6.29
CA ALA A 23 10.38 -12.53 -6.62
C ALA A 23 10.84 -11.81 -5.34
N LYS A 24 9.92 -11.54 -4.42
CA LYS A 24 10.24 -10.91 -3.13
C LYS A 24 11.13 -11.80 -2.26
N VAL A 25 10.87 -13.10 -2.20
CA VAL A 25 11.68 -14.06 -1.45
C VAL A 25 13.12 -14.13 -1.99
N TYR A 26 13.31 -14.22 -3.30
CA TYR A 26 14.63 -14.25 -3.91
C TYR A 26 15.38 -12.93 -3.72
N LEU A 27 14.68 -11.80 -3.83
CA LEU A 27 15.26 -10.48 -3.55
C LEU A 27 15.79 -10.40 -2.11
N THR A 28 14.99 -10.82 -1.14
CA THR A 28 15.39 -10.84 0.28
C THR A 28 16.54 -11.82 0.51
N LYS A 29 16.44 -13.03 -0.03
CA LYS A 29 17.44 -14.08 0.10
C LYS A 29 18.81 -13.63 -0.43
N SER A 30 18.83 -12.84 -1.50
CA SER A 30 20.06 -12.37 -2.14
C SER A 30 20.99 -11.60 -1.21
N GLY A 31 20.46 -11.01 -0.12
CA GLY A 31 21.22 -10.23 0.86
C GLY A 31 21.44 -10.91 2.21
N LEU A 32 20.80 -12.05 2.49
CA LEU A 32 20.85 -12.68 3.82
C LEU A 32 22.23 -13.17 4.25
N SER A 33 23.10 -13.51 3.29
CA SER A 33 24.48 -13.97 3.59
C SER A 33 25.48 -12.84 3.84
N GLY A 34 25.03 -11.59 3.84
CA GLY A 34 25.90 -10.41 3.93
C GLY A 34 26.64 -10.08 2.62
N THR A 35 26.56 -10.94 1.62
CA THR A 35 27.09 -10.72 0.28
C THR A 35 25.96 -10.83 -0.75
N ARG A 36 25.98 -9.92 -1.71
CA ARG A 36 24.95 -9.89 -2.77
C ARG A 36 25.08 -11.13 -3.68
N ASN A 37 24.01 -11.92 -3.73
CA ASN A 37 23.94 -13.09 -4.61
C ASN A 37 23.30 -12.72 -5.96
N ALA A 38 24.09 -12.79 -7.04
CA ALA A 38 23.65 -12.40 -8.36
C ALA A 38 22.61 -13.36 -8.97
N ASP A 39 22.69 -14.66 -8.67
CA ASP A 39 21.76 -15.65 -9.20
C ASP A 39 20.37 -15.49 -8.57
N ASP A 40 20.32 -15.23 -7.26
CA ASP A 40 19.05 -14.94 -6.59
C ASP A 40 18.43 -13.65 -7.11
N LEU A 41 19.22 -12.61 -7.40
CA LEU A 41 18.73 -11.38 -8.01
C LEU A 41 18.21 -11.61 -9.44
N ALA A 42 18.90 -12.44 -10.23
CA ALA A 42 18.44 -12.79 -11.57
C ALA A 42 17.08 -13.51 -11.52
N LYS A 43 16.90 -14.44 -10.59
CA LYS A 43 15.60 -15.11 -10.36
C LYS A 43 14.51 -14.14 -9.90
N ALA A 44 14.82 -13.23 -9.00
CA ALA A 44 13.87 -12.19 -8.58
C ALA A 44 13.41 -11.33 -9.76
N ALA A 45 14.35 -10.93 -10.63
CA ALA A 45 14.06 -10.17 -11.84
C ALA A 45 13.24 -10.98 -12.86
N GLU A 46 13.54 -12.26 -13.06
CA GLU A 46 12.81 -13.17 -13.95
C GLU A 46 11.33 -13.27 -13.55
N TYR A 47 11.04 -13.61 -12.30
CA TYR A 47 9.66 -13.71 -11.79
C TYR A 47 8.93 -12.38 -11.83
N SER A 48 9.59 -11.28 -11.45
CA SER A 48 8.99 -9.95 -11.54
C SER A 48 8.62 -9.58 -12.97
N LYS A 49 9.51 -9.88 -13.93
CA LYS A 49 9.28 -9.62 -15.35
C LYS A 49 8.10 -10.44 -15.89
N ASP A 50 7.98 -11.70 -15.48
CA ASP A 50 6.86 -12.54 -15.91
C ASP A 50 5.53 -11.99 -15.39
N VAL A 51 5.47 -11.59 -14.11
CA VAL A 51 4.29 -10.93 -13.53
C VAL A 51 3.92 -9.66 -14.29
N ILE A 52 4.88 -8.76 -14.55
CA ILE A 52 4.65 -7.48 -15.21
C ILE A 52 4.13 -7.68 -16.65
N ASN A 53 4.74 -8.60 -17.39
CA ASN A 53 4.46 -8.72 -18.84
C ASN A 53 3.26 -9.64 -19.13
N ASN A 54 3.00 -10.64 -18.31
CA ASN A 54 2.11 -11.74 -18.66
C ASN A 54 0.91 -11.90 -17.73
N SER A 55 0.87 -11.24 -16.57
CA SER A 55 -0.27 -11.37 -15.65
C SER A 55 -1.54 -10.69 -16.14
N GLY A 56 -1.43 -9.71 -17.04
CA GLY A 56 -2.54 -8.84 -17.45
C GLY A 56 -3.01 -7.93 -16.30
N ARG A 57 -2.20 -7.73 -15.28
CA ARG A 57 -2.46 -6.81 -14.18
C ARG A 57 -1.78 -5.48 -14.45
N ASN A 58 -2.44 -4.39 -14.10
CA ASN A 58 -1.94 -3.05 -14.31
C ASN A 58 -2.01 -2.26 -13.01
N LEU A 59 -1.10 -1.29 -12.88
CA LEU A 59 -1.20 -0.30 -11.82
C LEU A 59 -2.42 0.60 -12.05
N LEU A 60 -3.10 0.99 -10.99
CA LEU A 60 -4.17 1.98 -11.07
C LEU A 60 -3.60 3.34 -11.50
N ALA A 61 -4.37 4.07 -12.29
CA ALA A 61 -3.95 5.38 -12.82
C ALA A 61 -3.67 6.39 -11.71
N ASN A 62 -4.45 6.34 -10.62
CA ASN A 62 -4.27 7.18 -9.46
C ASN A 62 -3.89 6.34 -8.25
N TYR A 63 -2.76 6.63 -7.66
CA TYR A 63 -2.26 5.91 -6.49
C TYR A 63 -3.24 5.94 -5.30
N SER A 64 -3.94 7.04 -5.09
CA SER A 64 -4.95 7.17 -4.03
C SER A 64 -6.12 6.18 -4.17
N ASP A 65 -6.40 5.72 -5.39
CA ASP A 65 -7.50 4.79 -5.64
C ASP A 65 -7.24 3.39 -5.09
N VAL A 66 -5.97 3.03 -4.88
CA VAL A 66 -5.57 1.76 -4.23
C VAL A 66 -6.18 1.61 -2.84
N PHE A 67 -6.35 2.73 -2.13
CA PHE A 67 -6.79 2.75 -0.72
C PHE A 67 -8.30 2.96 -0.56
N ARG A 68 -9.04 3.13 -1.64
CA ARG A 68 -10.49 3.32 -1.57
C ARG A 68 -11.21 2.00 -1.39
N LEU A 69 -12.17 1.97 -0.48
CA LEU A 69 -13.00 0.78 -0.23
C LEU A 69 -13.73 0.29 -1.50
N ALA A 70 -14.18 1.20 -2.35
CA ALA A 70 -14.83 0.87 -3.62
C ALA A 70 -13.91 0.10 -4.58
N ASN A 71 -12.59 0.29 -4.45
CA ASN A 71 -11.57 -0.36 -5.26
C ASN A 71 -10.93 -1.57 -4.55
N ASN A 72 -11.52 -2.05 -3.48
CA ASN A 72 -11.08 -3.28 -2.84
C ASN A 72 -11.07 -4.42 -3.88
N LYS A 73 -10.02 -5.23 -3.89
CA LYS A 73 -9.82 -6.29 -4.91
C LYS A 73 -9.54 -5.77 -6.33
N ASN A 74 -8.95 -4.56 -6.44
CA ASN A 74 -8.56 -4.01 -7.73
C ASN A 74 -7.50 -4.88 -8.43
N GLU A 75 -7.28 -4.64 -9.71
CA GLU A 75 -6.38 -5.43 -10.55
C GLU A 75 -4.88 -5.29 -10.20
N GLU A 76 -4.49 -4.26 -9.46
CA GLU A 76 -3.11 -4.07 -9.01
C GLU A 76 -2.70 -5.11 -7.95
N CYS A 77 -3.67 -5.63 -7.20
CA CYS A 77 -3.41 -6.57 -6.12
C CYS A 77 -3.01 -7.95 -6.64
N LEU A 78 -1.79 -8.38 -6.34
CA LEU A 78 -1.34 -9.77 -6.55
C LEU A 78 -1.91 -10.70 -5.49
N PHE A 79 -1.86 -10.27 -4.24
CA PHE A 79 -2.39 -10.99 -3.09
C PHE A 79 -2.91 -9.99 -2.08
N SER A 80 -4.11 -10.23 -1.57
CA SER A 80 -4.66 -9.43 -0.49
C SER A 80 -5.39 -10.32 0.53
N TRP A 81 -5.21 -9.99 1.79
CA TRP A 81 -5.93 -10.62 2.87
C TRP A 81 -7.25 -9.91 3.07
N HIS A 82 -8.35 -10.59 2.81
CA HIS A 82 -9.68 -10.00 2.96
C HIS A 82 -10.21 -10.22 4.37
N TRP A 83 -10.40 -9.12 5.06
CA TRP A 83 -11.08 -9.10 6.35
C TRP A 83 -12.58 -8.92 6.13
N SER A 84 -13.40 -9.67 6.85
CA SER A 84 -14.83 -9.42 6.86
C SER A 84 -15.19 -8.66 8.12
N ALA A 85 -16.02 -7.62 7.99
CA ALA A 85 -16.65 -6.95 9.11
C ALA A 85 -17.48 -7.99 9.88
N GLY A 86 -17.10 -8.24 11.12
CA GLY A 86 -17.42 -9.49 11.74
C GLY A 86 -18.35 -9.42 12.92
N ARG A 87 -18.60 -10.61 13.44
CA ARG A 87 -19.37 -10.87 14.64
C ARG A 87 -18.71 -10.34 15.90
N ASP A 88 -17.39 -10.23 15.88
CA ASP A 88 -16.58 -9.78 17.01
C ASP A 88 -15.70 -8.62 16.55
N PRO A 89 -16.02 -7.40 16.95
CA PRO A 89 -15.28 -6.21 16.53
C PRO A 89 -13.83 -6.19 17.02
N TRP A 90 -13.48 -7.03 18.00
CA TRP A 90 -12.16 -7.00 18.61
C TRP A 90 -11.18 -8.04 18.02
N THR A 91 -11.67 -9.11 17.41
CA THR A 91 -10.82 -10.24 17.03
C THR A 91 -10.77 -10.53 15.52
N GLN A 92 -11.64 -9.95 14.73
CA GLN A 92 -11.82 -10.29 13.31
C GLN A 92 -11.68 -9.11 12.34
N GLN A 93 -11.19 -7.98 12.80
CA GLN A 93 -11.01 -6.79 11.97
C GLN A 93 -9.53 -6.45 11.79
N ASN A 94 -9.23 -5.81 10.67
CA ASN A 94 -7.93 -5.20 10.46
C ASN A 94 -7.87 -3.88 11.22
N THR A 95 -7.10 -3.82 12.30
CA THR A 95 -6.94 -2.60 13.11
C THR A 95 -5.91 -1.63 12.55
N LEU A 96 -5.14 -2.03 11.53
CA LEU A 96 -4.06 -1.21 10.98
C LEU A 96 -4.56 0.18 10.55
N GLN A 97 -5.74 0.25 9.98
CA GLN A 97 -6.33 1.52 9.55
C GLN A 97 -6.59 2.46 10.74
N SER A 98 -7.17 1.95 11.82
CA SER A 98 -7.42 2.74 13.02
C SER A 98 -6.12 3.09 13.76
N ASP A 99 -5.14 2.18 13.76
CA ASP A 99 -3.84 2.41 14.39
C ASP A 99 -3.02 3.52 13.70
N LEU A 100 -3.19 3.67 12.39
CA LEU A 100 -2.51 4.70 11.59
C LEU A 100 -3.31 6.01 11.48
N ALA A 101 -4.60 5.98 11.79
CA ALA A 101 -5.45 7.16 11.70
C ALA A 101 -5.07 8.21 12.78
N MET A 102 -5.32 9.46 12.50
CA MET A 102 -5.15 10.52 13.50
C MET A 102 -6.28 10.49 14.52
N VAL A 103 -5.95 10.70 15.78
CA VAL A 103 -6.94 10.82 16.86
C VAL A 103 -7.83 12.05 16.63
N GLY A 104 -9.13 11.88 16.83
CA GLY A 104 -10.10 12.97 16.73
C GLY A 104 -10.53 13.33 15.31
N PHE A 105 -10.32 12.43 14.36
CA PHE A 105 -10.66 12.66 12.96
C PHE A 105 -12.13 12.41 12.62
N ASP A 106 -12.80 11.58 13.37
CA ASP A 106 -14.24 11.40 13.29
C ASP A 106 -14.98 12.17 14.39
N GLU A 107 -16.26 12.40 14.17
CA GLU A 107 -17.13 13.10 15.13
C GLU A 107 -17.32 12.33 16.45
N PHE A 108 -16.96 11.05 16.46
CA PHE A 108 -17.07 10.18 17.63
C PHE A 108 -15.79 10.06 18.44
N GLY A 109 -14.66 10.57 17.91
CA GLY A 109 -13.36 10.55 18.59
C GLY A 109 -12.77 9.16 18.81
N ASP A 110 -13.27 8.16 18.11
CA ASP A 110 -12.94 6.74 18.33
C ASP A 110 -11.69 6.25 17.58
N CYS A 111 -10.93 7.14 16.98
CA CYS A 111 -9.67 6.75 16.36
C CYS A 111 -8.62 6.47 17.42
N TRP A 112 -8.17 5.25 17.50
CA TRP A 112 -7.06 4.78 18.35
C TRP A 112 -5.68 5.13 17.78
N GLY A 113 -5.63 6.02 16.80
CA GLY A 113 -4.48 6.34 15.98
C GLY A 113 -3.38 7.13 16.69
N GLY A 114 -2.44 7.61 15.88
CA GLY A 114 -1.31 8.40 16.35
C GLY A 114 -0.06 7.57 16.72
N TYR A 115 -0.09 6.26 16.50
CA TYR A 115 1.06 5.39 16.78
C TYR A 115 2.15 5.45 15.72
N ALA A 116 1.81 5.87 14.51
CA ALA A 116 2.79 6.02 13.45
C ALA A 116 2.50 7.28 12.63
N GLY A 117 3.52 8.08 12.43
CA GLY A 117 3.50 9.26 11.58
C GLY A 117 4.59 9.20 10.52
N PRO A 118 4.54 10.06 9.50
CA PRO A 118 5.58 10.15 8.49
C PRO A 118 6.90 10.59 9.12
N SER A 119 7.97 9.81 8.90
CA SER A 119 9.31 10.21 9.32
C SER A 119 9.78 11.45 8.56
N VAL A 120 10.78 12.15 9.10
CA VAL A 120 11.42 13.29 8.40
C VAL A 120 12.00 12.83 7.06
N ASP A 121 12.67 11.68 7.02
CA ASP A 121 13.21 11.11 5.78
C ASP A 121 12.14 10.89 4.70
N LEU A 122 10.93 10.46 5.10
CA LEU A 122 9.83 10.29 4.17
C LEU A 122 9.31 11.64 3.67
N GLN A 123 9.23 12.64 4.53
CA GLN A 123 8.86 14.01 4.14
C GLN A 123 9.88 14.58 3.16
N ASP A 124 11.17 14.44 3.45
CA ASP A 124 12.27 14.88 2.58
C ASP A 124 12.23 14.17 1.22
N ALA A 125 11.92 12.88 1.19
CA ALA A 125 11.76 12.12 -0.06
C ALA A 125 10.64 12.65 -0.95
N PHE A 126 9.60 13.26 -0.38
CA PHE A 126 8.56 13.96 -1.11
C PHE A 126 8.88 15.44 -1.37
N GLY A 127 10.03 15.93 -0.91
CA GLY A 127 10.45 17.33 -1.06
C GLY A 127 9.59 18.31 -0.28
N ILE A 128 9.05 17.89 0.87
CA ILE A 128 8.18 18.71 1.72
C ILE A 128 8.73 18.78 3.14
N SER A 129 8.36 19.83 3.86
CA SER A 129 8.66 19.98 5.28
C SER A 129 7.37 20.22 6.07
N ALA A 130 7.26 19.64 7.25
CA ALA A 130 6.15 19.89 8.15
C ALA A 130 6.07 21.34 8.63
N LEU A 131 7.19 22.10 8.50
CA LEU A 131 7.30 23.49 8.89
C LEU A 131 6.89 24.47 7.76
N GLU A 132 6.71 23.96 6.54
CA GLU A 132 6.24 24.80 5.43
C GLU A 132 4.75 25.07 5.54
N SER A 133 4.37 26.30 5.18
CA SER A 133 2.95 26.62 5.11
C SER A 133 2.29 25.87 3.94
N PRO A 134 1.00 25.53 4.06
CA PRO A 134 0.26 24.85 2.99
C PRO A 134 0.32 25.57 1.65
N GLU A 135 0.38 26.91 1.66
CA GLU A 135 0.39 27.74 0.45
C GLU A 135 1.71 27.70 -0.30
N THR A 136 2.81 27.41 0.39
CA THR A 136 4.16 27.39 -0.21
C THR A 136 4.64 25.98 -0.50
N ARG A 137 3.93 24.96 0.02
CA ARG A 137 4.32 23.57 -0.14
C ARG A 137 4.15 23.08 -1.58
N SER A 138 5.19 22.47 -2.11
CA SER A 138 5.15 21.86 -3.44
C SER A 138 4.57 20.45 -3.36
N ASP A 139 3.38 20.24 -3.91
CA ASP A 139 2.70 18.95 -4.02
C ASP A 139 2.80 18.39 -5.44
N THR A 140 4.00 18.28 -5.96
CA THR A 140 4.22 17.75 -7.33
C THR A 140 3.98 16.26 -7.43
N ASP A 141 4.26 15.51 -6.39
CA ASP A 141 4.00 14.06 -6.35
C ASP A 141 2.60 13.78 -5.78
N THR A 142 1.70 13.32 -6.65
CA THR A 142 0.31 13.03 -6.29
C THR A 142 0.16 11.91 -5.24
N ARG A 143 1.20 11.08 -5.04
CA ARG A 143 1.20 10.02 -4.03
C ARG A 143 1.31 10.56 -2.62
N ARG A 144 1.87 11.76 -2.45
CA ARG A 144 2.08 12.38 -1.13
C ARG A 144 0.78 12.43 -0.31
N LYS A 145 -0.30 12.97 -0.88
CA LYS A 145 -1.59 13.10 -0.17
C LYS A 145 -2.25 11.78 0.20
N ALA A 146 -1.96 10.73 -0.55
CA ALA A 146 -2.46 9.39 -0.23
C ALA A 146 -1.58 8.65 0.80
N THR A 147 -0.33 9.10 1.00
CA THR A 147 0.63 8.47 1.90
C THR A 147 0.66 9.13 3.27
N MET A 148 0.60 10.47 3.31
CA MET A 148 0.68 11.23 4.55
C MET A 148 -0.18 12.48 4.48
N MET A 149 -0.77 12.84 5.61
CA MET A 149 -1.50 14.07 5.79
C MET A 149 -0.59 15.12 6.44
N MET A 150 -0.62 16.32 5.91
CA MET A 150 0.11 17.46 6.42
C MET A 150 -0.88 18.57 6.83
N ALA A 151 -0.45 19.49 7.68
CA ALA A 151 -1.26 20.65 8.04
C ALA A 151 -1.79 21.36 6.79
N GLY A 152 -3.07 21.66 6.76
CA GLY A 152 -3.76 22.30 5.63
C GLY A 152 -4.25 21.34 4.53
N ASP A 153 -3.97 20.04 4.62
CA ASP A 153 -4.58 19.07 3.72
C ASP A 153 -6.05 18.86 4.10
N CYS A 154 -6.91 18.78 3.09
CA CYS A 154 -8.30 18.40 3.27
C CYS A 154 -8.47 16.90 3.02
N LEU A 155 -8.97 16.17 3.99
CA LEU A 155 -9.20 14.72 3.90
C LEU A 155 -10.57 14.36 3.35
N LEU A 156 -11.54 15.20 3.57
CA LEU A 156 -12.92 14.95 3.19
C LEU A 156 -13.36 15.97 2.13
N TYR A 157 -13.62 15.48 0.95
CA TYR A 157 -14.26 16.23 -0.14
C TYR A 157 -15.75 16.51 0.13
N THR A 158 -16.11 16.79 1.36
CA THR A 158 -17.50 17.03 1.71
C THR A 158 -17.61 18.31 2.51
N SER A 159 -17.49 19.40 1.84
CA SER A 159 -17.76 20.79 2.24
C SER A 159 -16.49 21.63 2.29
N PRO A 160 -16.51 22.81 1.66
CA PRO A 160 -15.53 23.83 2.00
C PRO A 160 -15.70 24.11 3.50
N SER A 161 -14.63 23.93 4.24
CA SER A 161 -14.58 24.41 5.62
C SER A 161 -14.91 25.90 5.63
N PRO A 162 -15.76 26.39 6.54
CA PRO A 162 -16.10 27.79 6.65
C PRO A 162 -14.90 28.65 6.96
#